data_ac8c227ad890735a4d8c1c853c28822f
#
_entry.id   ac8c227ad890735a4d8c1c853c28822f
#
_cell.length_a   1.000
_cell.length_b   1.000
_cell.length_c   1.000
_cell.angle_alpha   90.00
_cell.angle_beta   90.00
_cell.angle_gamma   90.00
#
_symmetry.space_group_name_H-M   'P 1'
#
loop_
_entity.id
_entity.type
_entity.pdbx_description
1 polymer ?
#
loop_
_entity_poly.entity_id
_entity_poly.type
_entity_poly.pdbx_seq_one_letter_code
_entity_poly.pdbx_strand_id
1 'polypeptide(L)'
;MSLQTQPDIYLTVIRPQEIATTGANTISTILESLPSSVASALELGGPVSTLLVILSLISLAVIFFKTCEISLESLRDKRNIRQSLHLWQQARYRDAAEQVGDSQVGVGRILWVAMQGRQTDDIVESVLREEIHRLASRHIERLRRHLKLLENIGTISPLLGLFGTVLGMIEAFRQMESAGSQVDPAVLSGGIWQALLTTGVGLAVAIPTVLAHQWLERRVDGQVNYLEDVTTQVFTANTLRRIESPQPVRGAGAANSHAT
;
A
#
# COMPACT_ATOMS: atom_id res chain seq x y z
N MET A 1 45.63 -30.89 -44.16
CA MET A 1 44.36 -31.27 -43.55
C MET A 1 44.12 -30.36 -42.37
N SER A 2 43.22 -29.47 -42.56
CA SER A 2 42.98 -28.25 -41.77
C SER A 2 42.12 -28.58 -40.57
N LEU A 3 42.53 -28.24 -39.34
CA LEU A 3 41.70 -28.19 -38.17
C LEU A 3 41.31 -26.73 -37.89
N GLN A 4 40.05 -26.49 -37.99
CA GLN A 4 39.40 -25.22 -37.91
C GLN A 4 39.20 -24.86 -36.44
N THR A 5 39.75 -23.71 -36.07
CA THR A 5 39.64 -23.08 -34.76
C THR A 5 38.21 -22.60 -34.51
N GLN A 6 37.66 -22.97 -33.39
CA GLN A 6 36.40 -22.40 -32.85
C GLN A 6 36.70 -21.01 -32.25
N PRO A 7 35.75 -20.05 -32.40
CA PRO A 7 35.90 -18.74 -31.77
C PRO A 7 35.48 -18.77 -30.29
N ASP A 8 36.39 -18.23 -29.49
CA ASP A 8 36.21 -17.94 -28.06
C ASP A 8 35.01 -17.04 -27.81
N ILE A 9 34.05 -17.55 -27.04
CA ILE A 9 33.00 -16.72 -26.46
C ILE A 9 33.63 -15.94 -25.31
N TYR A 10 34.05 -14.72 -25.59
CA TYR A 10 34.54 -13.79 -24.57
C TYR A 10 33.38 -13.43 -23.65
N LEU A 11 33.42 -13.99 -22.44
CA LEU A 11 32.71 -13.45 -21.29
C LEU A 11 33.16 -11.99 -21.11
N THR A 12 32.32 -11.07 -21.51
CA THR A 12 32.49 -9.64 -21.21
C THR A 12 32.39 -9.47 -19.70
N VAL A 13 33.51 -9.56 -19.01
CA VAL A 13 33.62 -9.16 -17.60
C VAL A 13 33.41 -7.65 -17.56
N ILE A 14 32.21 -7.23 -17.18
CA ILE A 14 31.89 -5.83 -16.94
C ILE A 14 32.81 -5.36 -15.79
N ARG A 15 33.75 -4.47 -16.10
CA ARG A 15 34.69 -3.95 -15.12
C ARG A 15 33.94 -3.15 -14.05
N PRO A 16 34.26 -3.32 -12.76
CA PRO A 16 33.62 -2.57 -11.67
C PRO A 16 33.67 -1.04 -11.84
N GLN A 17 34.67 -0.52 -12.59
CA GLN A 17 34.81 0.89 -12.86
C GLN A 17 33.77 1.46 -13.86
N GLU A 18 33.24 0.67 -14.79
CA GLU A 18 32.20 1.12 -15.72
C GLU A 18 30.85 1.21 -15.03
N ILE A 19 30.58 0.37 -14.04
CA ILE A 19 29.35 0.43 -13.24
C ILE A 19 29.36 1.70 -12.37
N ALA A 20 30.51 2.08 -11.80
CA ALA A 20 30.64 3.26 -10.97
C ALA A 20 30.48 4.56 -11.78
N THR A 21 31.04 4.63 -13.00
CA THR A 21 30.93 5.82 -13.87
C THR A 21 29.53 5.96 -14.49
N THR A 22 28.88 4.87 -14.86
CA THR A 22 27.51 4.89 -15.37
C THR A 22 26.52 5.31 -14.28
N GLY A 23 26.70 4.82 -13.05
CA GLY A 23 25.90 5.22 -11.90
C GLY A 23 26.06 6.71 -11.55
N ALA A 24 27.29 7.22 -11.57
CA ALA A 24 27.57 8.63 -11.29
C ALA A 24 26.94 9.56 -12.34
N ASN A 25 27.06 9.21 -13.64
CA ASN A 25 26.46 9.98 -14.72
C ASN A 25 24.91 9.95 -14.71
N THR A 26 24.31 8.84 -14.33
CA THR A 26 22.85 8.76 -14.20
C THR A 26 22.35 9.60 -13.01
N ILE A 27 23.09 9.61 -11.91
CA ILE A 27 22.78 10.44 -10.74
C ILE A 27 22.92 11.93 -11.07
N SER A 28 23.97 12.35 -11.81
CA SER A 28 24.13 13.74 -12.18
C SER A 28 23.04 14.23 -13.14
N THR A 29 22.59 13.40 -14.07
CA THR A 29 21.49 13.75 -14.99
C THR A 29 20.16 13.88 -14.26
N ILE A 30 19.91 13.04 -13.25
CA ILE A 30 18.72 13.15 -12.38
C ILE A 30 18.82 14.41 -11.51
N LEU A 31 20.00 14.75 -11.00
CA LEU A 31 20.27 15.96 -10.22
C LEU A 31 20.02 17.24 -11.02
N GLU A 32 20.40 17.28 -12.29
CA GLU A 32 20.16 18.43 -13.18
C GLU A 32 18.67 18.64 -13.51
N SER A 33 17.86 17.59 -13.42
CA SER A 33 16.41 17.65 -13.63
C SER A 33 15.62 18.05 -12.38
N LEU A 34 16.25 18.13 -11.21
CA LEU A 34 15.62 18.51 -9.95
C LEU A 34 15.46 20.03 -9.83
N PRO A 35 14.36 20.52 -9.21
CA PRO A 35 14.24 21.95 -8.92
C PRO A 35 15.42 22.43 -8.09
N SER A 36 15.88 23.64 -8.38
CA SER A 36 17.09 24.24 -7.77
C SER A 36 17.11 24.17 -6.22
N SER A 37 15.94 24.20 -5.62
CA SER A 37 15.77 24.04 -4.17
C SER A 37 16.21 22.65 -3.64
N VAL A 38 16.08 21.61 -4.44
CA VAL A 38 16.48 20.24 -4.07
C VAL A 38 17.98 20.06 -4.29
N ALA A 39 18.52 20.62 -5.38
CA ALA A 39 19.95 20.60 -5.65
C ALA A 39 20.74 21.31 -4.55
N SER A 40 20.30 22.51 -4.13
CA SER A 40 20.92 23.24 -3.02
C SER A 40 20.79 22.51 -1.66
N ALA A 41 19.69 21.82 -1.41
CA ALA A 41 19.54 20.99 -0.19
C ALA A 41 20.49 19.79 -0.19
N LEU A 42 20.82 19.22 -1.36
CA LEU A 42 21.82 18.15 -1.49
C LEU A 42 23.25 18.65 -1.24
N GLU A 43 23.62 19.79 -1.83
CA GLU A 43 24.97 20.36 -1.69
C GLU A 43 25.25 20.81 -0.25
N LEU A 44 24.25 21.42 0.40
CA LEU A 44 24.37 21.97 1.75
C LEU A 44 24.18 20.94 2.86
N GLY A 45 23.42 19.86 2.63
CA GLY A 45 22.98 18.96 3.68
C GLY A 45 23.79 17.66 3.87
N GLY A 46 24.83 17.43 3.05
CA GLY A 46 25.71 16.26 3.17
C GLY A 46 25.01 14.91 2.87
N PRO A 47 25.60 13.77 3.27
CA PRO A 47 25.10 12.44 2.91
C PRO A 47 23.72 12.10 3.47
N VAL A 48 23.34 12.67 4.62
CA VAL A 48 22.03 12.46 5.23
C VAL A 48 20.91 13.10 4.41
N SER A 49 21.13 14.30 3.88
CA SER A 49 20.15 14.99 3.01
C SER A 49 19.93 14.22 1.71
N THR A 50 20.97 13.65 1.14
CA THR A 50 20.87 12.80 -0.06
C THR A 50 19.97 11.58 0.22
N LEU A 51 20.14 10.91 1.36
CA LEU A 51 19.31 9.79 1.76
C LEU A 51 17.84 10.21 1.96
N LEU A 52 17.60 11.37 2.59
CA LEU A 52 16.25 11.92 2.78
C LEU A 52 15.56 12.24 1.45
N VAL A 53 16.27 12.77 0.47
CA VAL A 53 15.73 13.02 -0.88
C VAL A 53 15.34 11.69 -1.56
N ILE A 54 16.17 10.66 -1.46
CA ILE A 54 15.86 9.33 -1.99
C ILE A 54 14.59 8.78 -1.33
N LEU A 55 14.48 8.86 0.00
CA LEU A 55 13.29 8.43 0.74
C LEU A 55 12.05 9.22 0.33
N SER A 56 12.19 10.53 0.07
CA SER A 56 11.11 11.38 -0.44
C SER A 56 10.60 10.92 -1.80
N LEU A 57 11.49 10.63 -2.74
CA LEU A 57 11.11 10.11 -4.06
C LEU A 57 10.40 8.74 -3.97
N ILE A 58 10.92 7.85 -3.13
CA ILE A 58 10.31 6.54 -2.90
C ILE A 58 8.91 6.72 -2.29
N SER A 59 8.75 7.57 -1.28
CA SER A 59 7.44 7.81 -0.65
C SER A 59 6.43 8.37 -1.66
N LEU A 60 6.84 9.34 -2.48
CA LEU A 60 6.01 9.95 -3.51
C LEU A 60 5.56 8.90 -4.55
N ALA A 61 6.49 8.06 -5.01
CA ALA A 61 6.19 6.99 -5.96
C ALA A 61 5.18 5.98 -5.39
N VAL A 62 5.36 5.57 -4.12
CA VAL A 62 4.45 4.65 -3.44
C VAL A 62 3.07 5.28 -3.22
N ILE A 63 3.01 6.55 -2.82
CA ILE A 63 1.75 7.28 -2.63
C ILE A 63 0.98 7.34 -3.96
N PHE A 64 1.65 7.72 -5.05
CA PHE A 64 1.03 7.79 -6.36
C PHE A 64 0.53 6.42 -6.83
N PHE A 65 1.37 5.40 -6.76
CA PHE A 65 1.01 4.03 -7.16
C PHE A 65 -0.19 3.52 -6.37
N LYS A 66 -0.18 3.66 -5.04
CA LYS A 66 -1.28 3.20 -4.17
C LYS A 66 -2.57 3.97 -4.37
N THR A 67 -2.49 5.26 -4.59
CA THR A 67 -3.66 6.09 -4.87
C THR A 67 -4.34 5.65 -6.17
N CYS A 68 -3.56 5.38 -7.22
CA CYS A 68 -4.07 4.84 -8.48
C CYS A 68 -4.67 3.44 -8.31
N GLU A 69 -3.97 2.52 -7.63
CA GLU A 69 -4.44 1.16 -7.38
C GLU A 69 -5.80 1.14 -6.66
N ILE A 70 -5.91 1.83 -5.52
CA ILE A 70 -7.15 1.87 -4.72
C ILE A 70 -8.29 2.58 -5.47
N SER A 71 -7.98 3.62 -6.24
CA SER A 71 -9.00 4.36 -7.00
C SER A 71 -9.59 3.54 -8.14
N LEU A 72 -8.75 2.81 -8.86
CA LEU A 72 -9.18 1.98 -10.00
C LEU A 72 -10.01 0.77 -9.55
N GLU A 73 -9.61 0.07 -8.48
CA GLU A 73 -10.39 -1.05 -7.94
C GLU A 73 -11.75 -0.59 -7.38
N SER A 74 -11.76 0.53 -6.66
CA SER A 74 -12.97 1.01 -5.97
C SER A 74 -14.11 1.44 -6.92
N LEU A 75 -13.81 1.97 -8.08
CA LEU A 75 -14.84 2.54 -8.98
C LEU A 75 -15.54 1.46 -9.84
N ARG A 76 -14.80 0.45 -10.27
CA ARG A 76 -15.29 -0.55 -11.22
C ARG A 76 -16.13 -1.62 -10.55
N ASP A 77 -15.76 -2.02 -9.35
CA ASP A 77 -16.39 -3.14 -8.64
C ASP A 77 -17.68 -2.75 -7.89
N LYS A 78 -17.72 -1.57 -7.27
CA LYS A 78 -18.83 -1.19 -6.37
C LYS A 78 -20.20 -1.17 -7.05
N ARG A 79 -20.28 -0.78 -8.31
CA ARG A 79 -21.55 -0.73 -9.04
C ARG A 79 -22.08 -2.13 -9.33
N ASN A 80 -21.22 -3.01 -9.84
CA ASN A 80 -21.57 -4.39 -10.18
C ASN A 80 -21.92 -5.19 -8.91
N ILE A 81 -21.16 -5.02 -7.85
CA ILE A 81 -21.41 -5.66 -6.54
C ILE A 81 -22.77 -5.25 -5.98
N ARG A 82 -23.10 -3.96 -6.00
CA ARG A 82 -24.39 -3.48 -5.49
C ARG A 82 -25.58 -4.04 -6.28
N GLN A 83 -25.47 -4.09 -7.59
CA GLN A 83 -26.50 -4.68 -8.46
C GLN A 83 -26.63 -6.18 -8.21
N SER A 84 -25.52 -6.89 -8.07
CA SER A 84 -25.52 -8.32 -7.75
C SER A 84 -26.15 -8.61 -6.39
N LEU A 85 -25.84 -7.85 -5.35
CA LEU A 85 -26.47 -8.01 -4.04
C LEU A 85 -27.99 -7.77 -4.09
N HIS A 86 -28.43 -6.79 -4.86
CA HIS A 86 -29.85 -6.55 -5.05
C HIS A 86 -30.57 -7.74 -5.73
N LEU A 87 -29.95 -8.33 -6.77
CA LEU A 87 -30.46 -9.55 -7.41
C LEU A 87 -30.48 -10.74 -6.44
N TRP A 88 -29.43 -10.86 -5.60
CA TRP A 88 -29.34 -11.90 -4.58
C TRP A 88 -30.47 -11.80 -3.55
N GLN A 89 -30.79 -10.62 -3.08
CA GLN A 89 -31.92 -10.38 -2.18
C GLN A 89 -33.28 -10.72 -2.81
N GLN A 90 -33.40 -10.60 -4.13
CA GLN A 90 -34.60 -11.00 -4.89
C GLN A 90 -34.69 -12.50 -5.19
N ALA A 91 -33.79 -13.33 -4.68
CA ALA A 91 -33.63 -14.77 -4.98
C ALA A 91 -33.25 -15.10 -6.44
N ARG A 92 -32.77 -14.12 -7.19
CA ARG A 92 -32.21 -14.31 -8.54
C ARG A 92 -30.72 -14.68 -8.44
N TYR A 93 -30.45 -15.85 -7.84
CA TYR A 93 -29.10 -16.26 -7.46
C TYR A 93 -28.14 -16.42 -8.63
N ARG A 94 -28.63 -16.98 -9.76
CA ARG A 94 -27.81 -17.16 -10.98
C ARG A 94 -27.41 -15.82 -11.58
N ASP A 95 -28.38 -14.93 -11.76
CA ASP A 95 -28.15 -13.61 -12.34
C ASP A 95 -27.20 -12.77 -11.46
N ALA A 96 -27.35 -12.90 -10.14
CA ALA A 96 -26.48 -12.26 -9.16
C ALA A 96 -25.02 -12.73 -9.30
N ALA A 97 -24.81 -14.04 -9.44
CA ALA A 97 -23.47 -14.60 -9.58
C ALA A 97 -22.85 -14.25 -10.94
N GLU A 98 -23.63 -14.25 -12.03
CA GLU A 98 -23.18 -13.85 -13.36
C GLU A 98 -22.78 -12.37 -13.41
N GLN A 99 -23.50 -11.49 -12.72
CA GLN A 99 -23.21 -10.05 -12.66
C GLN A 99 -21.83 -9.76 -12.03
N VAL A 100 -21.37 -10.60 -11.12
CA VAL A 100 -20.06 -10.49 -10.45
C VAL A 100 -19.01 -11.37 -11.12
N GLY A 101 -19.42 -12.37 -11.91
CA GLY A 101 -18.55 -13.40 -12.47
C GLY A 101 -17.38 -12.88 -13.31
N ASP A 102 -17.48 -11.68 -13.87
CA ASP A 102 -16.41 -11.02 -14.64
C ASP A 102 -15.33 -10.37 -13.76
N SER A 103 -15.54 -10.30 -12.45
CA SER A 103 -14.56 -9.77 -11.49
C SER A 103 -13.53 -10.83 -11.12
N GLN A 104 -12.37 -10.79 -11.76
CA GLN A 104 -11.29 -11.76 -11.49
C GLN A 104 -10.47 -11.44 -10.24
N VAL A 105 -10.59 -10.25 -9.67
CA VAL A 105 -9.76 -9.75 -8.56
C VAL A 105 -10.62 -8.93 -7.59
N GLY A 106 -10.15 -8.76 -6.36
CA GLY A 106 -10.78 -7.88 -5.38
C GLY A 106 -12.02 -8.44 -4.70
N VAL A 107 -12.88 -7.54 -4.24
CA VAL A 107 -14.11 -7.85 -3.51
C VAL A 107 -15.10 -8.66 -4.35
N GLY A 108 -15.18 -8.38 -5.66
CA GLY A 108 -16.06 -9.10 -6.59
C GLY A 108 -15.75 -10.59 -6.65
N ARG A 109 -14.48 -10.98 -6.70
CA ARG A 109 -14.09 -12.40 -6.71
C ARG A 109 -14.51 -13.13 -5.43
N ILE A 110 -14.33 -12.48 -4.27
CA ILE A 110 -14.70 -13.04 -2.97
C ILE A 110 -16.22 -13.22 -2.89
N LEU A 111 -16.96 -12.22 -3.33
CA LEU A 111 -18.42 -12.26 -3.39
C LEU A 111 -18.93 -13.36 -4.32
N TRP A 112 -18.32 -13.52 -5.49
CA TRP A 112 -18.65 -14.60 -6.42
C TRP A 112 -18.47 -15.98 -5.78
N VAL A 113 -17.34 -16.23 -5.08
CA VAL A 113 -17.09 -17.49 -4.35
C VAL A 113 -18.14 -17.70 -3.27
N ALA A 114 -18.52 -16.64 -2.52
CA ALA A 114 -19.57 -16.73 -1.51
C ALA A 114 -20.94 -17.10 -2.11
N MET A 115 -21.32 -16.49 -3.23
CA MET A 115 -22.58 -16.75 -3.92
C MET A 115 -22.63 -18.14 -4.54
N GLN A 116 -21.57 -18.58 -5.20
CA GLN A 116 -21.47 -19.93 -5.77
C GLN A 116 -21.48 -21.02 -4.70
N GLY A 117 -20.70 -20.83 -3.63
CA GLY A 117 -20.67 -21.80 -2.54
C GLY A 117 -22.00 -21.94 -1.82
N ARG A 118 -22.80 -20.88 -1.74
CA ARG A 118 -24.17 -20.92 -1.17
C ARG A 118 -25.21 -21.59 -2.09
N GLN A 119 -24.93 -21.73 -3.37
CA GLN A 119 -25.81 -22.43 -4.31
C GLN A 119 -25.48 -23.93 -4.43
N THR A 120 -24.35 -24.36 -3.87
CA THR A 120 -23.89 -25.75 -3.91
C THR A 120 -24.28 -26.44 -2.61
N ASP A 121 -25.20 -27.42 -2.68
CA ASP A 121 -25.77 -28.10 -1.52
C ASP A 121 -24.75 -28.95 -0.74
N ASP A 122 -23.67 -29.39 -1.39
CA ASP A 122 -22.64 -30.26 -0.79
C ASP A 122 -21.58 -29.50 0.02
N ILE A 123 -21.59 -28.16 0.02
CA ILE A 123 -20.58 -27.38 0.73
C ILE A 123 -21.08 -27.03 2.14
N VAL A 124 -20.34 -27.50 3.15
CA VAL A 124 -20.63 -27.15 4.54
C VAL A 124 -20.36 -25.64 4.75
N GLU A 125 -21.32 -24.94 5.32
CA GLU A 125 -21.25 -23.47 5.50
C GLU A 125 -20.00 -23.01 6.25
N SER A 126 -19.52 -23.78 7.23
CA SER A 126 -18.29 -23.45 7.97
C SER A 126 -17.05 -23.48 7.07
N VAL A 127 -16.95 -24.45 6.15
CA VAL A 127 -15.83 -24.55 5.19
C VAL A 127 -15.89 -23.40 4.19
N LEU A 128 -17.08 -23.02 3.73
CA LEU A 128 -17.23 -21.86 2.84
C LEU A 128 -16.83 -20.56 3.53
N ARG A 129 -17.21 -20.35 4.79
CA ARG A 129 -16.82 -19.17 5.57
C ARG A 129 -15.31 -19.09 5.76
N GLU A 130 -14.65 -20.21 6.02
CA GLU A 130 -13.20 -20.29 6.18
C GLU A 130 -12.49 -19.93 4.87
N GLU A 131 -12.97 -20.44 3.73
CA GLU A 131 -12.40 -20.11 2.42
C GLU A 131 -12.58 -18.62 2.07
N ILE A 132 -13.74 -18.04 2.36
CA ILE A 132 -13.99 -16.61 2.17
C ILE A 132 -13.06 -15.79 3.06
N HIS A 133 -12.90 -16.17 4.33
CA HIS A 133 -11.98 -15.50 5.25
C HIS A 133 -10.55 -15.54 4.74
N ARG A 134 -10.10 -16.68 4.24
CA ARG A 134 -8.77 -16.86 3.65
C ARG A 134 -8.55 -15.96 2.42
N LEU A 135 -9.53 -15.86 1.53
CA LEU A 135 -9.47 -14.99 0.35
C LEU A 135 -9.48 -13.51 0.75
N ALA A 136 -10.32 -13.14 1.70
CA ALA A 136 -10.42 -11.79 2.25
C ALA A 136 -9.09 -11.35 2.88
N SER A 137 -8.51 -12.18 3.74
CA SER A 137 -7.22 -11.90 4.39
C SER A 137 -6.10 -11.67 3.39
N ARG A 138 -6.01 -12.49 2.35
CA ARG A 138 -5.03 -12.31 1.26
C ARG A 138 -5.24 -11.01 0.48
N HIS A 139 -6.49 -10.63 0.24
CA HIS A 139 -6.80 -9.39 -0.44
C HIS A 139 -6.40 -8.17 0.40
N ILE A 140 -6.77 -8.17 1.68
CA ILE A 140 -6.43 -7.13 2.66
C ILE A 140 -4.90 -7.00 2.80
N GLU A 141 -4.18 -8.12 2.92
CA GLU A 141 -2.72 -8.13 3.01
C GLU A 141 -2.08 -7.48 1.76
N ARG A 142 -2.60 -7.75 0.57
CA ARG A 142 -2.15 -7.11 -0.68
C ARG A 142 -2.36 -5.59 -0.62
N LEU A 143 -3.51 -5.13 -0.15
CA LEU A 143 -3.81 -3.71 -0.01
C LEU A 143 -2.87 -3.02 0.98
N ARG A 144 -2.52 -3.68 2.09
CA ARG A 144 -1.66 -3.14 3.15
C ARG A 144 -0.16 -3.23 2.86
N ARG A 145 0.27 -4.03 1.90
CA ARG A 145 1.68 -4.38 1.66
C ARG A 145 2.63 -3.19 1.60
N HIS A 146 2.29 -2.13 0.87
CA HIS A 146 3.17 -0.97 0.68
C HIS A 146 2.92 0.16 1.70
N LEU A 147 1.85 0.09 2.49
CA LEU A 147 1.56 1.10 3.51
C LEU A 147 2.59 1.07 4.64
N LYS A 148 3.06 -0.13 5.00
CA LYS A 148 4.12 -0.28 6.01
C LYS A 148 5.44 0.38 5.62
N LEU A 149 5.74 0.46 4.32
CA LEU A 149 6.91 1.19 3.83
C LEU A 149 6.75 2.70 4.07
N LEU A 150 5.58 3.27 3.80
CA LEU A 150 5.29 4.69 4.07
C LEU A 150 5.35 5.00 5.57
N GLU A 151 4.81 4.13 6.41
CA GLU A 151 4.90 4.23 7.87
C GLU A 151 6.35 4.31 8.33
N ASN A 152 7.19 3.38 7.85
CA ASN A 152 8.61 3.36 8.18
C ASN A 152 9.33 4.63 7.72
N ILE A 153 9.10 5.10 6.47
CA ILE A 153 9.71 6.33 5.95
C ILE A 153 9.27 7.52 6.81
N GLY A 154 7.98 7.63 7.13
CA GLY A 154 7.44 8.71 7.95
C GLY A 154 8.06 8.77 9.35
N THR A 155 8.34 7.61 9.95
CA THR A 155 8.93 7.50 11.30
C THR A 155 10.45 7.72 11.27
N ILE A 156 11.15 7.21 10.26
CA ILE A 156 12.63 7.26 10.19
C ILE A 156 13.11 8.63 9.70
N SER A 157 12.37 9.32 8.81
CA SER A 157 12.82 10.58 8.23
C SER A 157 13.14 11.68 9.25
N PRO A 158 12.33 11.92 10.31
CA PRO A 158 12.68 12.88 11.36
C PRO A 158 13.93 12.47 12.14
N LEU A 159 14.09 11.16 12.40
CA LEU A 159 15.27 10.64 13.12
C LEU A 159 16.56 10.81 12.30
N LEU A 160 16.47 10.61 10.97
CA LEU A 160 17.57 10.91 10.06
C LEU A 160 17.89 12.41 10.03
N GLY A 161 16.88 13.27 10.04
CA GLY A 161 17.05 14.71 10.17
C GLY A 161 17.79 15.10 11.45
N LEU A 162 17.37 14.53 12.60
CA LEU A 162 18.03 14.71 13.88
C LEU A 162 19.49 14.17 13.84
N PHE A 163 19.70 13.00 13.28
CA PHE A 163 21.03 12.42 13.10
C PHE A 163 21.94 13.35 12.25
N GLY A 164 21.37 13.98 11.22
CA GLY A 164 22.08 14.97 10.42
C GLY A 164 22.55 16.19 11.22
N THR A 165 21.77 16.64 12.22
CA THR A 165 22.24 17.75 13.11
C THR A 165 23.43 17.33 13.97
N VAL A 166 23.42 16.10 14.48
CA VAL A 166 24.53 15.59 15.27
C VAL A 166 25.81 15.54 14.42
N LEU A 167 25.73 15.01 13.20
CA LEU A 167 26.87 14.96 12.29
C LEU A 167 27.36 16.36 11.90
N GLY A 168 26.44 17.27 11.59
CA GLY A 168 26.77 18.66 11.23
C GLY A 168 27.46 19.41 12.38
N MET A 169 27.02 19.20 13.62
CA MET A 169 27.68 19.79 14.80
C MET A 169 29.05 19.20 15.05
N ILE A 170 29.19 17.88 14.92
CA ILE A 170 30.51 17.23 15.06
C ILE A 170 31.52 17.81 14.06
N GLU A 171 31.09 17.97 12.81
CA GLU A 171 31.97 18.53 11.77
C GLU A 171 32.28 20.00 12.02
N ALA A 172 31.32 20.81 12.48
CA ALA A 172 31.56 22.21 12.84
C ALA A 172 32.59 22.36 13.98
N PHE A 173 32.49 21.53 15.03
CA PHE A 173 33.46 21.51 16.13
C PHE A 173 34.81 21.03 15.69
N ARG A 174 34.90 20.05 14.82
CA ARG A 174 36.15 19.54 14.26
C ARG A 174 36.90 20.62 13.43
N GLN A 175 36.17 21.37 12.63
CA GLN A 175 36.71 22.47 11.90
C GLN A 175 37.24 23.58 12.83
N MET A 176 36.52 23.87 13.90
CA MET A 176 36.90 24.83 14.92
C MET A 176 38.19 24.40 15.66
N GLU A 177 38.29 23.12 16.01
CA GLU A 177 39.48 22.53 16.65
C GLU A 177 40.71 22.67 15.76
N SER A 178 40.55 22.39 14.45
CA SER A 178 41.65 22.50 13.45
C SER A 178 42.14 23.94 13.21
N ALA A 179 41.26 24.93 13.40
CA ALA A 179 41.58 26.35 13.21
C ALA A 179 42.39 26.95 14.40
N GLY A 180 42.47 26.28 15.54
CA GLY A 180 43.28 26.68 16.71
C GLY A 180 42.86 28.03 17.28
N SER A 181 43.81 28.98 17.41
CA SER A 181 43.55 30.30 18.00
C SER A 181 42.84 31.31 17.08
N GLN A 182 42.67 30.98 15.80
CA GLN A 182 42.00 31.85 14.81
C GLN A 182 40.63 31.27 14.44
N VAL A 183 39.76 31.14 15.43
CA VAL A 183 38.38 30.66 15.20
C VAL A 183 37.57 31.75 14.54
N ASP A 184 37.09 31.49 13.30
CA ASP A 184 36.13 32.33 12.61
C ASP A 184 34.66 31.93 13.04
N PRO A 185 33.91 32.82 13.71
CA PRO A 185 32.51 32.55 14.09
C PRO A 185 31.63 32.22 12.89
N ALA A 186 31.98 32.61 11.68
CA ALA A 186 31.26 32.30 10.46
C ALA A 186 31.26 30.79 10.14
N VAL A 187 32.38 30.09 10.41
CA VAL A 187 32.48 28.64 10.21
C VAL A 187 31.52 27.89 11.12
N LEU A 188 31.44 28.27 12.41
CA LEU A 188 30.50 27.66 13.36
C LEU A 188 29.05 27.93 12.96
N SER A 189 28.74 29.17 12.59
CA SER A 189 27.40 29.58 12.14
C SER A 189 26.96 28.78 10.90
N GLY A 190 27.87 28.55 9.93
CA GLY A 190 27.63 27.72 8.73
C GLY A 190 27.31 26.27 9.06
N GLY A 191 28.08 25.66 9.99
CA GLY A 191 27.84 24.27 10.43
C GLY A 191 26.51 24.11 11.16
N ILE A 192 26.13 25.07 12.02
CA ILE A 192 24.82 25.07 12.70
C ILE A 192 23.70 25.21 11.68
N TRP A 193 23.82 26.12 10.74
CA TRP A 193 22.82 26.32 9.66
C TRP A 193 22.58 25.02 8.87
N GLN A 194 23.65 24.38 8.43
CA GLN A 194 23.60 23.11 7.70
C GLN A 194 22.92 22.01 8.51
N ALA A 195 23.26 21.90 9.79
CA ALA A 195 22.65 20.95 10.71
C ALA A 195 21.13 21.17 10.81
N LEU A 196 20.69 22.40 11.08
CA LEU A 196 19.27 22.76 11.19
C LEU A 196 18.50 22.52 9.88
N LEU A 197 19.11 22.82 8.73
CA LEU A 197 18.54 22.57 7.40
C LEU A 197 18.23 21.08 7.22
N THR A 198 19.12 20.20 7.62
CA THR A 198 18.93 18.74 7.49
C THR A 198 17.73 18.25 8.31
N THR A 199 17.51 18.79 9.52
CA THR A 199 16.30 18.49 10.29
C THR A 199 15.05 19.03 9.62
N GLY A 200 15.10 20.25 9.08
CA GLY A 200 13.99 20.82 8.30
C GLY A 200 13.60 19.94 7.12
N VAL A 201 14.59 19.44 6.36
CA VAL A 201 14.34 18.50 5.26
C VAL A 201 13.72 17.19 5.77
N GLY A 202 14.23 16.61 6.85
CA GLY A 202 13.68 15.39 7.45
C GLY A 202 12.20 15.52 7.82
N LEU A 203 11.80 16.65 8.43
CA LEU A 203 10.42 16.95 8.76
C LEU A 203 9.57 17.22 7.50
N ALA A 204 10.12 17.91 6.51
CA ALA A 204 9.44 18.18 5.24
C ALA A 204 9.10 16.90 4.47
N VAL A 205 9.91 15.86 4.59
CA VAL A 205 9.63 14.52 4.02
C VAL A 205 8.62 13.75 4.89
N ALA A 206 8.80 13.79 6.21
CA ALA A 206 8.00 13.00 7.13
C ALA A 206 6.51 13.42 7.16
N ILE A 207 6.24 14.70 7.26
CA ILE A 207 4.87 15.22 7.45
C ILE A 207 3.93 14.77 6.31
N PRO A 208 4.23 15.03 5.02
CA PRO A 208 3.37 14.60 3.94
C PRO A 208 3.29 13.07 3.81
N THR A 209 4.38 12.36 4.13
CA THR A 209 4.40 10.88 4.09
C THR A 209 3.46 10.28 5.14
N VAL A 210 3.49 10.78 6.38
CA VAL A 210 2.60 10.33 7.47
C VAL A 210 1.15 10.64 7.16
N LEU A 211 0.86 11.85 6.67
CA LEU A 211 -0.50 12.23 6.30
C LEU A 211 -1.05 11.37 5.16
N ALA A 212 -0.24 11.12 4.14
CA ALA A 212 -0.60 10.24 3.03
C ALA A 212 -0.80 8.79 3.49
N HIS A 213 0.08 8.26 4.36
CA HIS A 213 -0.08 6.94 4.96
C HIS A 213 -1.41 6.81 5.68
N GLN A 214 -1.74 7.71 6.61
CA GLN A 214 -3.00 7.69 7.36
C GLN A 214 -4.24 7.82 6.46
N TRP A 215 -4.15 8.60 5.39
CA TRP A 215 -5.24 8.73 4.43
C TRP A 215 -5.46 7.44 3.64
N LEU A 216 -4.38 6.80 3.16
CA LEU A 216 -4.43 5.52 2.45
C LEU A 216 -4.93 4.40 3.37
N GLU A 217 -4.48 4.35 4.62
CA GLU A 217 -4.91 3.37 5.62
C GLU A 217 -6.42 3.44 5.85
N ARG A 218 -6.97 4.64 6.05
CA ARG A 218 -8.44 4.82 6.16
C ARG A 218 -9.18 4.35 4.92
N ARG A 219 -8.58 4.50 3.72
CA ARG A 219 -9.18 4.00 2.48
C ARG A 219 -9.20 2.47 2.43
N VAL A 220 -8.13 1.84 2.87
CA VAL A 220 -8.04 0.37 2.97
C VAL A 220 -9.03 -0.16 4.00
N ASP A 221 -9.12 0.44 5.18
CA ASP A 221 -10.08 0.04 6.22
C ASP A 221 -11.53 0.18 5.73
N GLY A 222 -11.83 1.21 4.96
CA GLY A 222 -13.12 1.35 4.29
C GLY A 222 -13.42 0.22 3.28
N GLN A 223 -12.40 -0.35 2.62
CA GLN A 223 -12.56 -1.53 1.75
C GLN A 223 -12.77 -2.80 2.57
N VAL A 224 -12.10 -2.94 3.71
CA VAL A 224 -12.29 -4.07 4.64
C VAL A 224 -13.72 -4.11 5.15
N ASN A 225 -14.21 -3.00 5.70
CA ASN A 225 -15.58 -2.89 6.20
C ASN A 225 -16.62 -3.17 5.09
N TYR A 226 -16.37 -2.67 3.87
CA TYR A 226 -17.22 -2.95 2.73
C TYR A 226 -17.24 -4.43 2.35
N LEU A 227 -16.08 -5.10 2.37
CA LEU A 227 -15.98 -6.54 2.10
C LEU A 227 -16.74 -7.37 3.14
N GLU A 228 -16.60 -7.04 4.42
CA GLU A 228 -17.31 -7.70 5.51
C GLU A 228 -18.83 -7.53 5.39
N ASP A 229 -19.29 -6.32 5.08
CA ASP A 229 -20.70 -6.02 4.88
C ASP A 229 -21.28 -6.83 3.71
N VAL A 230 -20.68 -6.80 2.53
CA VAL A 230 -21.22 -7.49 1.35
C VAL A 230 -21.18 -9.01 1.50
N THR A 231 -20.16 -9.57 2.15
CA THR A 231 -20.11 -11.02 2.44
C THR A 231 -21.18 -11.43 3.47
N THR A 232 -21.37 -10.63 4.50
CA THR A 232 -22.41 -10.87 5.50
C THR A 232 -23.80 -10.86 4.88
N GLN A 233 -24.08 -9.93 3.96
CA GLN A 233 -25.36 -9.85 3.26
C GLN A 233 -25.67 -11.12 2.46
N VAL A 234 -24.69 -11.78 1.85
CA VAL A 234 -24.89 -13.06 1.14
C VAL A 234 -25.36 -14.17 2.08
N PHE A 235 -24.79 -14.22 3.28
CA PHE A 235 -25.16 -15.25 4.27
C PHE A 235 -26.48 -14.98 5.00
N THR A 236 -26.84 -13.72 5.20
CA THR A 236 -28.00 -13.32 5.99
C THR A 236 -29.27 -13.09 5.16
N ALA A 237 -29.16 -12.96 3.83
CA ALA A 237 -30.29 -12.65 2.96
C ALA A 237 -31.51 -13.60 3.14
N ASN A 238 -31.27 -14.92 3.29
CA ASN A 238 -32.34 -15.89 3.51
C ASN A 238 -32.97 -15.76 4.90
N THR A 239 -32.20 -15.38 5.91
CA THR A 239 -32.69 -15.20 7.29
C THR A 239 -33.58 -13.97 7.36
N LEU A 240 -33.16 -12.86 6.75
CA LEU A 240 -33.93 -11.62 6.70
C LEU A 240 -35.29 -11.83 6.00
N ARG A 241 -35.29 -12.55 4.87
CA ARG A 241 -36.52 -12.87 4.14
C ARG A 241 -37.49 -13.72 5.00
N ARG A 242 -36.97 -14.65 5.81
CA ARG A 242 -37.81 -15.47 6.71
C ARG A 242 -38.43 -14.63 7.83
N ILE A 243 -37.74 -13.57 8.25
CA ILE A 243 -38.26 -12.62 9.26
C ILE A 243 -39.31 -11.70 8.64
N GLU A 244 -39.07 -11.20 7.44
CA GLU A 244 -39.98 -10.29 6.71
C GLU A 244 -41.23 -10.99 6.18
N SER A 245 -41.19 -12.32 5.95
CA SER A 245 -42.33 -13.16 5.56
C SER A 245 -42.63 -14.19 6.64
N PRO A 246 -43.29 -13.83 7.75
CA PRO A 246 -43.68 -14.79 8.80
C PRO A 246 -44.57 -15.83 8.14
N GLN A 247 -44.15 -17.08 8.12
CA GLN A 247 -45.05 -18.15 7.70
C GLN A 247 -46.22 -18.21 8.72
N PRO A 248 -47.47 -18.24 8.23
CA PRO A 248 -48.60 -18.45 9.14
C PRO A 248 -48.38 -19.75 9.93
N VAL A 249 -48.46 -19.64 11.22
CA VAL A 249 -48.30 -20.75 12.15
C VAL A 249 -49.27 -21.83 11.73
N ARG A 250 -48.81 -22.87 11.03
CA ARG A 250 -49.57 -24.09 10.79
C ARG A 250 -49.71 -24.83 12.10
N GLY A 251 -50.86 -24.75 12.71
CA GLY A 251 -51.12 -25.69 13.76
C GLY A 251 -51.83 -25.17 15.02
N ALA A 252 -53.05 -24.74 14.88
CA ALA A 252 -54.00 -24.83 16.03
C ALA A 252 -55.41 -25.00 15.48
N GLY A 253 -55.69 -26.15 14.89
CA GLY A 253 -57.02 -26.36 14.33
C GLY A 253 -57.30 -27.78 13.86
N ALA A 254 -56.92 -28.80 14.64
CA ALA A 254 -57.36 -30.17 14.41
C ALA A 254 -57.28 -31.02 15.68
N ALA A 255 -57.95 -30.58 16.73
CA ALA A 255 -58.19 -31.44 17.91
C ALA A 255 -59.49 -31.00 18.56
N ASN A 256 -60.66 -31.30 17.93
CA ASN A 256 -61.93 -31.43 18.59
C ASN A 256 -62.98 -31.81 17.53
N SER A 257 -63.08 -33.13 17.22
CA SER A 257 -64.32 -33.74 16.70
C SER A 257 -64.24 -35.25 16.86
N HIS A 258 -64.18 -35.76 18.11
CA HIS A 258 -64.64 -37.08 18.44
C HIS A 258 -65.03 -37.07 19.93
N ALA A 259 -66.25 -36.65 20.18
CA ALA A 259 -67.01 -37.00 21.39
C ALA A 259 -68.51 -36.80 21.15
N THR A 260 -69.16 -37.79 20.58
CA THR A 260 -70.53 -38.25 20.91
C THR A 260 -70.77 -39.59 20.25
#